data_c9e271feb861cfa04f285ca83dfeb599
#
_entry.id   c9e271feb861cfa04f285ca83dfeb599
#
_cell.length_a   1.000
_cell.length_b   1.000
_cell.length_c   1.000
_cell.angle_alpha   90.00
_cell.angle_beta   90.00
_cell.angle_gamma   90.00
#
_symmetry.space_group_name_H-M   'P 1'
#
loop_
_entity.id
_entity.type
_entity.pdbx_description
1 polymer ?
#
loop_
_entity_poly.entity_id
_entity_poly.type
_entity_poly.pdbx_seq_one_letter_code
_entity_poly.pdbx_strand_id
1 'polypeptide(L)'
;VPYVGGTLDRAEEEKLVINTSELDCTTFVEIVTALTRCMSGNGKRDFSDFCRQLQYVRYINGEIAYEKRQHYFTVWISDNAEEGIVTDIQNNPPFTKVQHVSVNWMTTHQQSYKMLKNNAKRLQGIKALEEQISGKSYRYIPKEQIVDSRLFRNTIHDGDILVMITNKKGLDTTHIGIASWHQDGLHMLNASSIHKKVIDEPMLLRTYMMKHPSQIGIRVCRVVDGAK
;
A
#
# COMPACT_ATOMS: atom_id res chain seq x y z
N VAL A 1 -8.65 -2.83 16.33
CA VAL A 1 -8.86 -1.49 15.75
C VAL A 1 -9.93 -1.61 14.67
N PRO A 2 -11.00 -0.79 14.68
CA PRO A 2 -12.06 -0.79 13.66
C PRO A 2 -11.54 -0.31 12.31
N TYR A 3 -12.14 -0.84 11.22
CA TYR A 3 -11.94 -0.34 9.87
C TYR A 3 -12.77 0.92 9.63
N VAL A 4 -12.12 2.02 9.29
CA VAL A 4 -12.79 3.27 8.88
C VAL A 4 -12.00 3.89 7.74
N GLY A 5 -12.63 4.02 6.57
CA GLY A 5 -12.02 4.68 5.40
C GLY A 5 -12.12 6.21 5.49
N GLY A 6 -11.21 6.89 4.78
CA GLY A 6 -11.23 8.35 4.61
C GLY A 6 -10.86 9.15 5.87
N THR A 7 -10.16 8.55 6.82
CA THR A 7 -9.74 9.24 8.05
C THR A 7 -8.77 10.40 7.77
N LEU A 8 -8.04 10.36 6.66
CA LEU A 8 -7.13 11.42 6.22
C LEU A 8 -7.86 12.63 5.60
N ASP A 9 -9.11 12.47 5.15
CA ASP A 9 -9.86 13.49 4.40
C ASP A 9 -10.91 14.24 5.26
N ARG A 10 -10.79 14.16 6.59
CA ARG A 10 -11.73 14.84 7.52
C ARG A 10 -11.53 16.36 7.56
N ALA A 11 -10.28 16.82 7.41
CA ALA A 11 -9.95 18.24 7.32
C ALA A 11 -10.13 18.78 5.89
N GLU A 12 -10.14 20.10 5.73
CA GLU A 12 -10.13 20.76 4.40
C GLU A 12 -8.72 20.96 3.87
N GLU A 13 -7.78 21.19 4.79
CA GLU A 13 -6.35 21.33 4.49
C GLU A 13 -5.61 20.00 4.73
N GLU A 14 -4.65 19.70 3.86
CA GLU A 14 -3.79 18.54 4.01
C GLU A 14 -2.90 18.69 5.25
N LYS A 15 -2.86 17.65 6.07
CA LYS A 15 -2.06 17.58 7.30
C LYS A 15 -1.56 16.17 7.50
N LEU A 16 -0.44 16.04 8.21
CA LEU A 16 -0.01 14.74 8.71
C LEU A 16 -1.00 14.26 9.79
N VAL A 17 -1.93 13.40 9.40
CA VAL A 17 -2.90 12.79 10.32
C VAL A 17 -2.32 11.52 10.91
N ILE A 18 -2.36 11.42 12.24
CA ILE A 18 -2.02 10.19 12.99
C ILE A 18 -3.28 9.72 13.68
N ASN A 19 -3.82 8.59 13.23
CA ASN A 19 -4.99 7.96 13.82
C ASN A 19 -4.71 6.46 13.98
N THR A 20 -4.49 6.01 15.21
CA THR A 20 -4.25 4.60 15.54
C THR A 20 -5.51 3.90 16.06
N SER A 21 -6.59 4.65 16.19
CA SER A 21 -7.88 4.15 16.71
C SER A 21 -8.86 3.71 15.61
N GLU A 22 -8.65 4.20 14.37
CA GLU A 22 -9.48 3.90 13.20
C GLU A 22 -8.56 3.80 11.98
N LEU A 23 -8.57 2.68 11.28
CA LEU A 23 -7.65 2.42 10.17
C LEU A 23 -8.38 1.89 8.94
N ASP A 24 -7.94 2.28 7.76
CA ASP A 24 -8.16 1.56 6.52
C ASP A 24 -6.89 0.76 6.12
N CYS A 25 -6.94 0.06 4.99
CA CYS A 25 -5.82 -0.79 4.57
C CYS A 25 -4.53 0.01 4.33
N THR A 26 -4.64 1.21 3.79
CA THR A 26 -3.48 2.07 3.50
C THR A 26 -2.89 2.64 4.79
N THR A 27 -3.70 3.28 5.61
CA THR A 27 -3.23 3.88 6.89
C THR A 27 -2.70 2.83 7.85
N PHE A 28 -3.23 1.59 7.83
CA PHE A 28 -2.69 0.47 8.60
C PHE A 28 -1.25 0.14 8.18
N VAL A 29 -1.02 -0.08 6.88
CA VAL A 29 0.31 -0.42 6.36
C VAL A 29 1.30 0.72 6.55
N GLU A 30 0.90 1.97 6.31
CA GLU A 30 1.74 3.15 6.51
C GLU A 30 2.20 3.29 7.97
N ILE A 31 1.28 3.14 8.93
CA ILE A 31 1.58 3.24 10.37
C ILE A 31 2.51 2.11 10.79
N VAL A 32 2.26 0.87 10.38
CA VAL A 32 3.13 -0.27 10.71
C VAL A 32 4.51 -0.07 10.11
N THR A 33 4.61 0.34 8.85
CA THR A 33 5.90 0.65 8.20
C THR A 33 6.66 1.74 8.95
N ALA A 34 6.01 2.84 9.30
CA ALA A 34 6.61 3.94 10.04
C ALA A 34 7.09 3.54 11.45
N LEU A 35 6.29 2.72 12.16
CA LEU A 35 6.68 2.17 13.47
C LEU A 35 7.88 1.23 13.35
N THR A 36 7.88 0.33 12.38
CA THR A 36 9.00 -0.60 12.13
C THR A 36 10.29 0.18 11.89
N ARG A 37 10.26 1.19 11.03
CA ARG A 37 11.42 2.03 10.75
C ARG A 37 11.86 2.88 11.94
N CYS A 38 10.92 3.41 12.71
CA CYS A 38 11.22 4.15 13.93
C CYS A 38 11.95 3.25 14.94
N MET A 39 11.54 1.98 15.06
CA MET A 39 12.13 1.03 16.02
C MET A 39 13.47 0.45 15.56
N SER A 40 13.66 0.22 14.25
CA SER A 40 14.90 -0.32 13.68
C SER A 40 15.96 0.74 13.42
N GLY A 41 15.59 2.01 13.32
CA GLY A 41 16.50 3.12 13.05
C GLY A 41 17.38 3.53 14.24
N ASN A 42 18.36 4.39 13.96
CA ASN A 42 19.29 4.95 14.95
C ASN A 42 18.76 6.22 15.64
N GLY A 43 17.50 6.59 15.39
CA GLY A 43 16.85 7.77 15.98
C GLY A 43 16.55 7.60 17.47
N LYS A 44 15.90 8.60 18.05
CA LYS A 44 15.50 8.58 19.47
C LYS A 44 14.40 7.58 19.80
N ARG A 45 13.75 7.01 18.77
CA ARG A 45 12.60 6.09 18.90
C ARG A 45 11.44 6.69 19.69
N ASP A 46 11.26 8.00 19.55
CA ASP A 46 10.19 8.76 20.18
C ASP A 46 9.06 9.08 19.19
N PHE A 47 8.03 9.77 19.67
CA PHE A 47 6.89 10.16 18.87
C PHE A 47 7.28 11.07 17.69
N SER A 48 8.28 11.92 17.84
CA SER A 48 8.76 12.79 16.76
C SER A 48 9.43 12.00 15.66
N ASP A 49 10.22 10.97 16.01
CA ASP A 49 10.81 10.05 15.03
C ASP A 49 9.71 9.29 14.27
N PHE A 50 8.72 8.78 14.96
CA PHE A 50 7.56 8.14 14.33
C PHE A 50 6.83 9.08 13.36
N CYS A 51 6.56 10.33 13.76
CA CYS A 51 5.94 11.34 12.90
C CYS A 51 6.75 11.57 11.64
N ARG A 52 8.07 11.72 11.77
CA ARG A 52 8.98 11.90 10.63
C ARG A 52 8.95 10.69 9.71
N GLN A 53 9.05 9.47 10.22
CA GLN A 53 8.96 8.26 9.40
C GLN A 53 7.61 8.18 8.67
N LEU A 54 6.49 8.43 9.35
CA LEU A 54 5.17 8.41 8.73
C LEU A 54 5.00 9.48 7.65
N GLN A 55 5.61 10.65 7.83
CA GLN A 55 5.60 11.72 6.85
C GLN A 55 6.26 11.27 5.54
N TYR A 56 7.46 10.67 5.61
CA TYR A 56 8.14 10.14 4.42
C TYR A 56 7.41 8.94 3.80
N VAL A 57 6.91 8.03 4.61
CA VAL A 57 6.14 6.85 4.14
C VAL A 57 4.88 7.26 3.37
N ARG A 58 4.25 8.37 3.72
CA ARG A 58 2.95 8.80 3.15
C ARG A 58 3.04 9.82 2.04
N TYR A 59 4.07 10.67 2.05
CA TYR A 59 4.18 11.81 1.13
C TYR A 59 5.47 11.76 0.33
N ILE A 60 5.38 12.02 -0.96
CA ILE A 60 6.52 12.12 -1.87
C ILE A 60 7.53 13.14 -1.32
N ASN A 61 8.78 12.71 -1.15
CA ASN A 61 9.86 13.48 -0.50
C ASN A 61 9.50 14.04 0.89
N GLY A 62 8.53 13.46 1.58
CA GLY A 62 8.04 13.96 2.87
C GLY A 62 7.32 15.32 2.80
N GLU A 63 6.91 15.81 1.63
CA GLU A 63 6.23 17.09 1.48
C GLU A 63 4.72 16.95 1.74
N ILE A 64 4.23 17.56 2.84
CA ILE A 64 2.82 17.49 3.23
C ILE A 64 1.98 18.37 2.31
N ALA A 65 1.43 17.77 1.26
CA ALA A 65 0.48 18.38 0.34
C ALA A 65 -0.43 17.29 -0.24
N TYR A 66 -1.68 17.63 -0.58
CA TYR A 66 -2.64 16.65 -1.10
C TYR A 66 -2.11 15.96 -2.36
N GLU A 67 -1.56 16.71 -3.30
CA GLU A 67 -0.96 16.21 -4.54
C GLU A 67 0.36 15.44 -4.36
N LYS A 68 0.94 15.49 -3.17
CA LYS A 68 2.14 14.73 -2.78
C LYS A 68 1.81 13.48 -1.94
N ARG A 69 0.59 13.37 -1.44
CA ARG A 69 0.15 12.13 -0.79
C ARG A 69 0.16 10.99 -1.81
N GLN A 70 0.68 9.85 -1.44
CA GLN A 70 0.90 8.72 -2.35
C GLN A 70 -0.41 7.94 -2.56
N HIS A 71 -1.37 8.56 -3.26
CA HIS A 71 -2.76 8.09 -3.42
C HIS A 71 -2.89 6.76 -4.15
N TYR A 72 -1.95 6.43 -5.04
CA TYR A 72 -1.87 5.14 -5.73
C TYR A 72 -0.78 4.29 -5.12
N PHE A 73 -1.05 3.03 -4.84
CA PHE A 73 -0.06 2.20 -4.16
C PHE A 73 1.15 1.88 -5.04
N THR A 74 1.02 1.99 -6.35
CA THR A 74 2.18 1.97 -7.26
C THR A 74 3.12 3.16 -7.04
N VAL A 75 2.58 4.37 -6.77
CA VAL A 75 3.39 5.54 -6.37
C VAL A 75 4.05 5.27 -5.04
N TRP A 76 3.27 4.78 -4.07
CA TRP A 76 3.75 4.45 -2.73
C TRP A 76 4.97 3.51 -2.77
N ILE A 77 4.89 2.42 -3.56
CA ILE A 77 6.02 1.49 -3.69
C ILE A 77 7.23 2.17 -4.34
N SER A 78 7.02 2.89 -5.45
CA SER A 78 8.11 3.49 -6.22
C SER A 78 8.87 4.54 -5.41
N ASP A 79 8.14 5.47 -4.79
CA ASP A 79 8.73 6.55 -4.00
C ASP A 79 9.43 6.01 -2.73
N ASN A 80 8.75 5.13 -1.99
CA ASN A 80 9.36 4.50 -0.81
C ASN A 80 10.55 3.59 -1.16
N ALA A 81 10.63 3.06 -2.37
CA ALA A 81 11.81 2.31 -2.82
C ALA A 81 12.97 3.25 -3.18
N GLU A 82 12.70 4.38 -3.83
CA GLU A 82 13.70 5.42 -4.11
C GLU A 82 14.28 6.02 -2.82
N GLU A 83 13.43 6.23 -1.80
CA GLU A 83 13.82 6.69 -0.47
C GLU A 83 14.52 5.61 0.39
N GLY A 84 14.63 4.36 -0.08
CA GLY A 84 15.21 3.25 0.66
C GLY A 84 14.39 2.83 1.89
N ILE A 85 13.08 3.07 1.86
CA ILE A 85 12.13 2.67 2.90
C ILE A 85 11.67 1.23 2.68
N VAL A 86 11.45 0.85 1.42
CA VAL A 86 11.09 -0.53 1.05
C VAL A 86 11.95 -1.03 -0.12
N THR A 87 11.95 -2.33 -0.33
CA THR A 87 12.44 -2.98 -1.56
C THR A 87 11.25 -3.57 -2.30
N ASP A 88 11.05 -3.19 -3.57
CA ASP A 88 10.05 -3.81 -4.46
C ASP A 88 10.60 -5.15 -4.96
N ILE A 89 9.96 -6.25 -4.58
CA ILE A 89 10.43 -7.61 -4.89
C ILE A 89 9.80 -8.06 -6.21
N GLN A 90 10.64 -8.31 -7.20
CA GLN A 90 10.20 -8.68 -8.56
C GLN A 90 10.96 -9.90 -9.16
N ASN A 91 11.50 -10.78 -8.32
CA ASN A 91 12.28 -11.93 -8.76
C ASN A 91 11.42 -12.91 -9.57
N ASN A 92 11.92 -13.35 -10.70
CA ASN A 92 11.24 -14.35 -11.53
C ASN A 92 12.02 -15.69 -11.53
N PRO A 93 11.43 -16.81 -11.08
CA PRO A 93 10.11 -16.93 -10.43
C PRO A 93 10.12 -16.38 -8.99
N PRO A 94 8.99 -16.17 -8.32
CA PRO A 94 7.60 -16.51 -8.70
C PRO A 94 6.83 -15.38 -9.40
N PHE A 95 7.41 -14.19 -9.61
CA PHE A 95 6.75 -13.03 -10.25
C PHE A 95 6.69 -13.23 -11.77
N THR A 96 5.78 -14.09 -12.25
CA THR A 96 5.75 -14.59 -13.63
C THR A 96 4.99 -13.73 -14.63
N LYS A 97 4.13 -12.83 -14.17
CA LYS A 97 3.33 -11.94 -15.01
C LYS A 97 3.74 -10.48 -14.86
N VAL A 98 3.30 -9.65 -15.79
CA VAL A 98 3.55 -8.20 -15.82
C VAL A 98 2.23 -7.45 -15.80
N GLN A 99 2.10 -6.49 -14.88
CA GLN A 99 1.05 -5.48 -14.87
C GLN A 99 1.54 -4.26 -15.66
N HIS A 100 0.78 -3.84 -16.65
CA HIS A 100 0.95 -2.54 -17.31
C HIS A 100 0.03 -1.54 -16.63
N VAL A 101 0.59 -0.57 -15.93
CA VAL A 101 -0.18 0.40 -15.15
C VAL A 101 -0.83 1.43 -16.07
N SER A 102 -2.13 1.65 -15.92
CA SER A 102 -2.88 2.70 -16.58
C SER A 102 -3.94 3.21 -15.61
N VAL A 103 -3.69 4.36 -15.02
CA VAL A 103 -4.54 4.91 -13.94
C VAL A 103 -5.09 6.28 -14.30
N ASN A 104 -6.34 6.50 -13.96
CA ASN A 104 -7.06 7.78 -14.06
C ASN A 104 -8.28 7.80 -13.12
N TRP A 105 -8.26 6.94 -12.10
CA TRP A 105 -9.43 6.75 -11.24
C TRP A 105 -9.83 8.01 -10.48
N MET A 106 -8.89 8.68 -9.86
CA MET A 106 -9.17 9.87 -9.04
C MET A 106 -9.63 11.05 -9.90
N THR A 107 -8.98 11.27 -11.05
CA THR A 107 -9.39 12.37 -11.97
C THR A 107 -10.76 12.14 -12.57
N THR A 108 -11.11 10.88 -12.90
CA THR A 108 -12.44 10.53 -13.45
C THR A 108 -13.55 10.49 -12.39
N HIS A 109 -13.19 10.30 -11.11
CA HIS A 109 -14.12 10.24 -9.98
C HIS A 109 -13.91 11.39 -8.98
N GLN A 110 -13.42 12.53 -9.43
CA GLN A 110 -13.04 13.68 -8.56
C GLN A 110 -14.14 14.10 -7.58
N GLN A 111 -15.40 13.94 -7.96
CA GLN A 111 -16.55 14.30 -7.11
C GLN A 111 -16.69 13.41 -5.86
N SER A 112 -16.07 12.23 -5.87
CA SER A 112 -16.07 11.30 -4.74
C SER A 112 -15.02 11.65 -3.67
N TYR A 113 -14.10 12.56 -3.98
CA TYR A 113 -13.00 12.95 -3.09
C TYR A 113 -13.24 14.37 -2.55
N LYS A 114 -13.55 14.48 -1.25
CA LYS A 114 -13.87 15.76 -0.60
C LYS A 114 -12.80 16.83 -0.86
N MET A 115 -11.52 16.46 -0.72
CA MET A 115 -10.39 17.39 -0.85
C MET A 115 -10.03 17.69 -2.32
N LEU A 116 -10.49 16.90 -3.28
CA LEU A 116 -10.24 17.07 -4.71
C LEU A 116 -11.38 17.82 -5.40
N LYS A 117 -12.60 17.63 -4.89
CA LYS A 117 -13.80 18.28 -5.43
C LYS A 117 -13.64 19.80 -5.45
N ASN A 118 -13.90 20.40 -6.63
CA ASN A 118 -13.82 21.86 -6.83
C ASN A 118 -12.44 22.49 -6.57
N ASN A 119 -11.35 21.71 -6.59
CA ASN A 119 -9.99 22.23 -6.39
C ASN A 119 -9.13 21.92 -7.62
N ALA A 120 -9.05 22.91 -8.53
CA ALA A 120 -8.33 22.77 -9.80
C ALA A 120 -6.83 22.51 -9.63
N LYS A 121 -6.18 23.10 -8.62
CA LYS A 121 -4.75 22.90 -8.34
C LYS A 121 -4.50 21.43 -7.93
N ARG A 122 -5.27 20.91 -6.95
CA ARG A 122 -5.15 19.53 -6.51
C ARG A 122 -5.47 18.55 -7.65
N LEU A 123 -6.51 18.83 -8.44
CA LEU A 123 -6.87 18.00 -9.61
C LEU A 123 -5.72 17.93 -10.63
N GLN A 124 -5.07 19.06 -10.92
CA GLN A 124 -3.91 19.10 -11.82
C GLN A 124 -2.74 18.29 -11.26
N GLY A 125 -2.47 18.38 -9.96
CA GLY A 125 -1.43 17.59 -9.29
C GLY A 125 -1.71 16.08 -9.35
N ILE A 126 -2.95 15.66 -9.10
CA ILE A 126 -3.35 14.24 -9.22
C ILE A 126 -3.24 13.76 -10.68
N LYS A 127 -3.64 14.58 -11.65
CA LYS A 127 -3.50 14.23 -13.06
C LYS A 127 -2.03 14.01 -13.44
N ALA A 128 -1.14 14.89 -13.01
CA ALA A 128 0.31 14.73 -13.23
C ALA A 128 0.85 13.45 -12.58
N LEU A 129 0.38 13.09 -11.38
CA LEU A 129 0.72 11.84 -10.69
C LEU A 129 0.25 10.61 -11.48
N GLU A 130 -1.00 10.61 -11.97
CA GLU A 130 -1.57 9.54 -12.79
C GLU A 130 -0.80 9.38 -14.13
N GLU A 131 -0.42 10.47 -14.76
CA GLU A 131 0.40 10.48 -15.99
C GLU A 131 1.81 9.92 -15.72
N GLN A 132 2.43 10.27 -14.60
CA GLN A 132 3.78 9.83 -14.23
C GLN A 132 3.89 8.32 -14.06
N ILE A 133 2.86 7.65 -13.55
CA ILE A 133 2.88 6.20 -13.30
C ILE A 133 2.26 5.38 -14.41
N SER A 134 1.40 5.97 -15.24
CA SER A 134 0.81 5.29 -16.40
C SER A 134 1.89 4.94 -17.43
N GLY A 135 1.79 3.76 -18.04
CA GLY A 135 2.78 3.22 -18.98
C GLY A 135 3.92 2.43 -18.32
N LYS A 136 4.11 2.55 -16.98
CA LYS A 136 5.09 1.74 -16.26
C LYS A 136 4.61 0.29 -16.14
N SER A 137 5.56 -0.62 -15.95
CA SER A 137 5.31 -2.06 -15.89
C SER A 137 6.01 -2.70 -14.72
N TYR A 138 5.30 -3.57 -14.01
CA TYR A 138 5.80 -4.24 -12.81
C TYR A 138 5.45 -5.73 -12.84
N ARG A 139 6.38 -6.56 -12.37
CA ARG A 139 6.13 -7.99 -12.24
C ARG A 139 5.22 -8.26 -11.04
N TYR A 140 4.42 -9.31 -11.16
CA TYR A 140 3.54 -9.77 -10.09
C TYR A 140 3.38 -11.29 -10.08
N ILE A 141 2.92 -11.82 -8.95
CA ILE A 141 2.54 -13.23 -8.80
C ILE A 141 1.05 -13.35 -9.08
N PRO A 142 0.60 -14.09 -10.12
CA PRO A 142 -0.83 -14.37 -10.35
C PRO A 142 -1.45 -15.07 -9.14
N LYS A 143 -2.69 -14.70 -8.80
CA LYS A 143 -3.37 -15.29 -7.63
C LYS A 143 -3.52 -16.82 -7.70
N GLU A 144 -3.62 -17.37 -8.91
CA GLU A 144 -3.70 -18.80 -9.16
C GLU A 144 -2.40 -19.53 -8.81
N GLN A 145 -1.28 -18.83 -8.84
CA GLN A 145 0.06 -19.37 -8.56
C GLN A 145 0.49 -19.22 -7.10
N ILE A 146 -0.32 -18.57 -6.26
CA ILE A 146 -0.03 -18.45 -4.83
C ILE A 146 -0.21 -19.82 -4.18
N VAL A 147 0.88 -20.44 -3.78
CA VAL A 147 0.92 -21.79 -3.19
C VAL A 147 1.92 -21.84 -2.02
N ASP A 148 1.68 -22.71 -1.06
CA ASP A 148 2.70 -23.01 -0.04
C ASP A 148 3.77 -23.90 -0.65
N SER A 149 4.94 -23.34 -0.87
CA SER A 149 6.10 -24.02 -1.41
C SER A 149 7.39 -23.41 -0.86
N ARG A 150 8.49 -24.16 -0.95
CA ARG A 150 9.80 -23.66 -0.55
C ARG A 150 10.18 -22.37 -1.27
N LEU A 151 9.85 -22.24 -2.57
CA LEU A 151 10.10 -21.02 -3.34
C LEU A 151 9.35 -19.82 -2.72
N PHE A 152 8.06 -19.97 -2.41
CA PHE A 152 7.25 -18.91 -1.85
C PHE A 152 7.72 -18.53 -0.44
N ARG A 153 8.00 -19.51 0.43
CA ARG A 153 8.51 -19.25 1.78
C ARG A 153 9.89 -18.56 1.78
N ASN A 154 10.73 -18.83 0.77
CA ASN A 154 12.02 -18.16 0.62
C ASN A 154 11.90 -16.76 -0.02
N THR A 155 10.80 -16.47 -0.70
CA THR A 155 10.60 -15.19 -1.41
C THR A 155 9.76 -14.21 -0.60
N ILE A 156 8.67 -14.68 0.01
CA ILE A 156 7.73 -13.88 0.80
C ILE A 156 7.95 -14.22 2.27
N HIS A 157 8.30 -13.24 3.07
CA HIS A 157 8.53 -13.39 4.50
C HIS A 157 7.39 -12.79 5.30
N ASP A 158 7.24 -13.21 6.56
CA ASP A 158 6.37 -12.53 7.51
C ASP A 158 6.76 -11.05 7.59
N GLY A 159 5.77 -10.17 7.57
CA GLY A 159 5.98 -8.73 7.57
C GLY A 159 6.12 -8.09 6.20
N ASP A 160 6.26 -8.85 5.11
CA ASP A 160 6.24 -8.29 3.76
C ASP A 160 4.89 -7.66 3.44
N ILE A 161 4.89 -6.55 2.72
CA ILE A 161 3.67 -5.87 2.30
C ILE A 161 3.14 -6.55 1.03
N LEU A 162 1.91 -7.04 1.12
CA LEU A 162 1.18 -7.68 0.02
C LEU A 162 0.26 -6.66 -0.64
N VAL A 163 0.42 -6.45 -1.94
CA VAL A 163 -0.30 -5.46 -2.72
C VAL A 163 -1.17 -6.16 -3.76
N MET A 164 -2.49 -6.19 -3.56
CA MET A 164 -3.45 -6.84 -4.47
C MET A 164 -3.71 -5.95 -5.66
N ILE A 165 -3.10 -6.31 -6.79
CA ILE A 165 -3.29 -5.61 -8.05
C ILE A 165 -4.61 -6.01 -8.71
N THR A 166 -5.14 -5.12 -9.56
CA THR A 166 -6.49 -5.26 -10.11
C THR A 166 -6.53 -5.12 -11.63
N ASN A 167 -7.57 -5.71 -12.24
CA ASN A 167 -7.94 -5.46 -13.63
C ASN A 167 -9.05 -4.40 -13.79
N LYS A 168 -9.45 -3.71 -12.71
CA LYS A 168 -10.38 -2.59 -12.81
C LYS A 168 -9.75 -1.46 -13.61
N LYS A 169 -10.48 -1.00 -14.63
CA LYS A 169 -10.02 0.11 -15.49
C LYS A 169 -9.74 1.36 -14.67
N GLY A 170 -8.58 1.97 -14.89
CA GLY A 170 -8.18 3.22 -14.26
C GLY A 170 -7.64 3.10 -12.84
N LEU A 171 -7.50 1.88 -12.30
CA LEU A 171 -7.01 1.60 -10.96
C LEU A 171 -5.85 0.61 -11.00
N ASP A 172 -4.85 0.77 -10.13
CA ASP A 172 -3.68 -0.12 -10.03
C ASP A 172 -3.88 -1.24 -9.01
N THR A 173 -4.44 -0.93 -7.86
CA THR A 173 -4.60 -1.82 -6.70
C THR A 173 -5.98 -1.69 -6.08
N THR A 174 -6.43 -2.71 -5.35
CA THR A 174 -7.72 -2.67 -4.63
C THR A 174 -7.58 -2.92 -3.14
N HIS A 175 -6.50 -3.50 -2.68
CA HIS A 175 -6.29 -3.81 -1.27
C HIS A 175 -4.81 -4.03 -0.99
N ILE A 176 -4.43 -3.84 0.25
CA ILE A 176 -3.09 -4.11 0.75
C ILE A 176 -3.14 -4.69 2.17
N GLY A 177 -2.12 -5.41 2.53
CA GLY A 177 -1.95 -5.99 3.86
C GLY A 177 -0.52 -6.46 4.09
N ILE A 178 -0.30 -7.17 5.17
CA ILE A 178 1.01 -7.65 5.60
C ILE A 178 0.98 -9.18 5.57
N ALA A 179 2.02 -9.82 5.02
CA ALA A 179 2.15 -11.26 4.95
C ALA A 179 2.23 -11.88 6.34
N SER A 180 1.47 -12.93 6.56
CA SER A 180 1.44 -13.74 7.78
C SER A 180 1.47 -15.22 7.39
N TRP A 181 2.58 -15.91 7.66
CA TRP A 181 2.71 -17.34 7.40
C TRP A 181 2.19 -18.15 8.57
N HIS A 182 1.17 -18.96 8.32
CA HIS A 182 0.66 -19.95 9.25
C HIS A 182 1.13 -21.37 8.88
N GLN A 183 0.73 -22.35 9.68
CA GLN A 183 1.08 -23.76 9.40
C GLN A 183 0.43 -24.26 8.11
N ASP A 184 -0.77 -23.78 7.78
CA ASP A 184 -1.56 -24.15 6.60
C ASP A 184 -1.24 -23.30 5.35
N GLY A 185 -0.43 -22.24 5.46
CA GLY A 185 0.01 -21.43 4.33
C GLY A 185 0.09 -19.93 4.57
N LEU A 186 0.07 -19.17 3.48
CA LEU A 186 0.15 -17.71 3.50
C LEU A 186 -1.22 -17.09 3.76
N HIS A 187 -1.29 -16.29 4.81
CA HIS A 187 -2.40 -15.43 5.22
C HIS A 187 -2.03 -13.96 5.08
N MET A 188 -2.88 -13.08 5.55
CA MET A 188 -2.69 -11.63 5.47
C MET A 188 -3.23 -10.95 6.72
N LEU A 189 -2.37 -10.22 7.42
CA LEU A 189 -2.80 -9.25 8.43
C LEU A 189 -3.22 -7.96 7.73
N ASN A 190 -4.46 -7.51 7.93
CA ASN A 190 -4.97 -6.35 7.20
C ASN A 190 -6.06 -5.59 7.95
N ALA A 191 -6.27 -4.32 7.59
CA ALA A 191 -7.49 -3.61 7.97
C ALA A 191 -8.59 -3.98 6.97
N SER A 192 -9.51 -4.84 7.40
CA SER A 192 -10.53 -5.46 6.54
C SER A 192 -11.83 -4.66 6.54
N SER A 193 -12.23 -4.18 5.36
CA SER A 193 -13.56 -3.56 5.17
C SER A 193 -14.70 -4.58 5.28
N ILE A 194 -14.40 -5.87 5.08
CA ILE A 194 -15.35 -6.98 5.19
C ILE A 194 -15.61 -7.30 6.67
N HIS A 195 -14.53 -7.51 7.44
CA HIS A 195 -14.60 -7.83 8.87
C HIS A 195 -14.75 -6.59 9.76
N LYS A 196 -14.71 -5.37 9.18
CA LYS A 196 -14.83 -4.07 9.86
C LYS A 196 -13.78 -3.82 10.94
N LYS A 197 -12.62 -4.46 10.85
CA LYS A 197 -11.51 -4.32 11.81
C LYS A 197 -10.17 -4.75 11.22
N VAL A 198 -9.09 -4.42 11.91
CA VAL A 198 -7.79 -5.05 11.70
C VAL A 198 -7.88 -6.50 12.15
N ILE A 199 -7.48 -7.41 11.29
CA ILE A 199 -7.58 -8.86 11.52
C ILE A 199 -6.47 -9.60 10.77
N ASP A 200 -5.96 -10.65 11.37
CA ASP A 200 -5.27 -11.71 10.63
C ASP A 200 -6.35 -12.53 9.91
N GLU A 201 -6.36 -12.45 8.57
CA GLU A 201 -7.42 -13.03 7.73
C GLU A 201 -7.44 -14.56 7.89
N PRO A 202 -8.55 -15.15 8.33
CA PRO A 202 -8.60 -16.59 8.59
C PRO A 202 -8.53 -17.45 7.32
N MET A 203 -8.78 -16.86 6.15
CA MET A 203 -8.63 -17.56 4.87
C MET A 203 -7.19 -17.46 4.37
N LEU A 204 -6.71 -18.54 3.75
CA LEU A 204 -5.50 -18.49 2.93
C LEU A 204 -5.60 -17.34 1.93
N LEU A 205 -4.51 -16.61 1.72
CA LEU A 205 -4.45 -15.47 0.80
C LEU A 205 -5.00 -15.82 -0.59
N ARG A 206 -4.63 -16.99 -1.15
CA ARG A 206 -5.18 -17.46 -2.41
C ARG A 206 -6.71 -17.57 -2.39
N THR A 207 -7.26 -18.20 -1.35
CA THR A 207 -8.71 -18.39 -1.19
C THR A 207 -9.43 -17.05 -1.06
N TYR A 208 -8.86 -16.12 -0.28
CA TYR A 208 -9.35 -14.75 -0.17
C TYR A 208 -9.39 -14.07 -1.55
N MET A 209 -8.30 -14.09 -2.30
CA MET A 209 -8.23 -13.44 -3.62
C MET A 209 -9.13 -14.09 -4.67
N MET A 210 -9.35 -15.42 -4.61
CA MET A 210 -10.28 -16.09 -5.52
C MET A 210 -11.74 -15.64 -5.34
N LYS A 211 -12.11 -15.20 -4.13
CA LYS A 211 -13.42 -14.58 -3.85
C LYS A 211 -13.53 -13.13 -4.35
N HIS A 212 -12.42 -12.53 -4.80
CA HIS A 212 -12.36 -11.17 -5.32
C HIS A 212 -11.95 -11.17 -6.80
N PRO A 213 -12.91 -11.32 -7.74
CA PRO A 213 -12.63 -11.54 -9.17
C PRO A 213 -11.75 -10.47 -9.81
N SER A 214 -11.85 -9.20 -9.36
CA SER A 214 -11.06 -8.10 -9.88
C SER A 214 -9.59 -8.12 -9.42
N GLN A 215 -9.26 -8.85 -8.37
CA GLN A 215 -7.86 -9.03 -7.94
C GLN A 215 -7.21 -10.10 -8.81
N ILE A 216 -6.13 -9.76 -9.49
CA ILE A 216 -5.46 -10.65 -10.46
C ILE A 216 -4.16 -11.26 -9.95
N GLY A 217 -3.59 -10.70 -8.91
CA GLY A 217 -2.34 -11.18 -8.30
C GLY A 217 -1.78 -10.19 -7.28
N ILE A 218 -0.58 -10.46 -6.82
CA ILE A 218 0.11 -9.64 -5.82
C ILE A 218 1.46 -9.11 -6.32
N ARG A 219 1.75 -7.84 -6.00
CA ARG A 219 3.10 -7.35 -5.84
C ARG A 219 3.51 -7.49 -4.38
N VAL A 220 4.80 -7.52 -4.12
CA VAL A 220 5.34 -7.68 -2.76
C VAL A 220 6.45 -6.66 -2.56
N CYS A 221 6.42 -5.97 -1.43
CA CYS A 221 7.54 -5.15 -1.03
C CYS A 221 7.91 -5.41 0.43
N ARG A 222 9.18 -5.22 0.74
CA ARG A 222 9.77 -5.49 2.06
C ARG A 222 10.29 -4.20 2.66
N VAL A 223 9.93 -3.95 3.91
CA VAL A 223 10.47 -2.81 4.66
C VAL A 223 11.96 -3.01 4.88
N VAL A 224 12.74 -1.98 4.60
CA VAL A 224 14.20 -1.96 4.85
C VAL A 224 14.43 -1.39 6.24
N ASP A 225 15.30 -2.03 7.01
CA ASP A 225 15.68 -1.54 8.32
C ASP A 225 16.19 -0.09 8.26
N GLY A 226 15.76 0.73 9.21
CA GLY A 226 16.02 2.16 9.23
C GLY A 226 17.48 2.49 9.51
N ALA A 227 18.33 2.37 8.49
CA ALA A 227 19.76 2.71 8.58
C ALA A 227 20.07 4.19 8.24
N LYS A 228 19.05 5.07 8.10
CA LYS A 228 19.25 6.51 7.86
C LYS A 228 18.55 7.35 8.91
#